data_bc3c2ba9d99c6a72cde88d5ef6e6811a
#
_entry.id   bc3c2ba9d99c6a72cde88d5ef6e6811a
#
_cell.length_a   1.000
_cell.length_b   1.000
_cell.length_c   1.000
_cell.angle_alpha   90.00
_cell.angle_beta   90.00
_cell.angle_gamma   90.00
#
_symmetry.space_group_name_H-M   'P 1'
#
loop_
_entity.id
_entity.type
_entity.pdbx_description
1 polymer ?
#
loop_
_entity_poly.entity_id
_entity_poly.type
_entity_poly.pdbx_seq_one_letter_code
_entity_poly.pdbx_strand_id
1 'polypeptide(L)'
;TLIFGETTAHGHAFATAIGAHTSIGSLPIVYYGTDEQKQHYLPRLAGGDEIPCFALTSPVAGSDAGAIPDKGIVCKGEWNGKEVLGLKVTWNKRYITLAPVATLIGLAIKVYDPEHLLGEQDEIGVTCVMVPRDTDGVNAGARHLPMNTVFMNGPTWGTEVFIPMEQVIGGQDMLGKGWKMLLECLSIGRSISLPALGTGAGKLASLAAGSYAYTREQFGRSISQFEGVQEALEPIAGYTYMMDAARLLTAGMLDRGVRPSVPSAVLKYRNTDLMREVINHAMDVVAGRGVITGPRNFLARAYQAVPIGITVEGANILTRSLMVFGQGAIRCHPFIVEEIEAAGMENQDQAAKKFDGIFYRHLAHTTRNALRAFVLGLSKGWLESAPR
;
A
#
# COMPACT_ATOMS: atom_id res chain seq x y z
N THR A 1 -10.72 -10.85 2.83
CA THR A 1 -11.18 -9.47 3.15
C THR A 1 -12.07 -9.40 4.37
N LEU A 2 -13.08 -10.29 4.50
CA LEU A 2 -13.97 -10.30 5.69
C LEU A 2 -13.20 -10.57 6.98
N ILE A 3 -12.40 -11.65 7.02
CA ILE A 3 -11.58 -12.01 8.18
C ILE A 3 -10.65 -10.86 8.56
N PHE A 4 -10.00 -10.23 7.59
CA PHE A 4 -9.10 -9.11 7.84
C PHE A 4 -9.83 -7.89 8.40
N GLY A 5 -11.02 -7.56 7.88
CA GLY A 5 -11.86 -6.48 8.39
C GLY A 5 -12.32 -6.70 9.83
N GLU A 6 -12.76 -7.89 10.16
CA GLU A 6 -13.18 -8.25 11.53
C GLU A 6 -11.99 -8.25 12.50
N THR A 7 -10.83 -8.81 12.10
CA THR A 7 -9.60 -8.79 12.91
C THR A 7 -9.15 -7.37 13.19
N THR A 8 -9.28 -6.47 12.20
CA THR A 8 -8.91 -5.06 12.34
C THR A 8 -9.80 -4.33 13.35
N ALA A 9 -11.09 -4.63 13.38
CA ALA A 9 -12.02 -4.04 14.35
C ALA A 9 -11.61 -4.35 15.81
N HIS A 10 -10.93 -5.47 16.01
CA HIS A 10 -10.45 -5.87 17.34
C HIS A 10 -9.01 -5.44 17.66
N GLY A 11 -8.17 -5.21 16.66
CA GLY A 11 -6.78 -4.85 16.91
C GLY A 11 -5.99 -4.38 15.68
N HIS A 12 -5.87 -3.06 15.51
CA HIS A 12 -5.12 -2.45 14.40
C HIS A 12 -3.66 -2.91 14.32
N ALA A 13 -3.00 -3.08 15.47
CA ALA A 13 -1.61 -3.56 15.52
C ALA A 13 -1.47 -4.97 14.99
N PHE A 14 -2.39 -5.86 15.36
CA PHE A 14 -2.41 -7.24 14.90
C PHE A 14 -2.72 -7.32 13.40
N ALA A 15 -3.70 -6.55 12.93
CA ALA A 15 -4.03 -6.45 11.52
C ALA A 15 -2.85 -5.94 10.67
N THR A 16 -2.07 -4.98 11.19
CA THR A 16 -0.87 -4.47 10.51
C THR A 16 0.20 -5.57 10.35
N ALA A 17 0.43 -6.36 11.40
CA ALA A 17 1.37 -7.48 11.36
C ALA A 17 0.94 -8.56 10.35
N ILE A 18 -0.33 -8.99 10.42
CA ILE A 18 -0.89 -9.97 9.47
C ILE A 18 -0.83 -9.42 8.04
N GLY A 19 -1.19 -8.14 7.83
CA GLY A 19 -1.14 -7.51 6.53
C GLY A 19 0.26 -7.54 5.91
N ALA A 20 1.30 -7.23 6.67
CA ALA A 20 2.68 -7.30 6.20
C ALA A 20 3.09 -8.74 5.85
N HIS A 21 2.71 -9.71 6.69
CA HIS A 21 3.00 -11.13 6.48
C HIS A 21 2.32 -11.69 5.22
N THR A 22 1.01 -11.48 5.09
CA THR A 22 0.19 -12.12 4.05
C THR A 22 0.15 -11.34 2.73
N SER A 23 0.58 -10.07 2.71
CA SER A 23 0.63 -9.27 1.48
C SER A 23 2.07 -9.17 0.96
N ILE A 24 2.74 -8.05 1.17
CA ILE A 24 4.04 -7.79 0.56
C ILE A 24 5.14 -8.77 1.00
N GLY A 25 5.01 -9.40 2.16
CA GLY A 25 5.95 -10.43 2.64
C GLY A 25 5.86 -11.74 1.84
N SER A 26 4.66 -12.16 1.46
CA SER A 26 4.42 -13.46 0.81
C SER A 26 4.05 -13.35 -0.68
N LEU A 27 3.30 -12.32 -1.09
CA LEU A 27 2.78 -12.21 -2.47
C LEU A 27 3.87 -12.20 -3.56
N PRO A 28 5.05 -11.59 -3.38
CA PRO A 28 6.10 -11.69 -4.38
C PRO A 28 6.48 -13.14 -4.68
N ILE A 29 6.56 -14.00 -3.67
CA ILE A 29 6.86 -15.42 -3.83
C ILE A 29 5.69 -16.14 -4.52
N VAL A 30 4.44 -15.85 -4.10
CA VAL A 30 3.22 -16.46 -4.69
C VAL A 30 3.12 -16.20 -6.19
N TYR A 31 3.35 -14.96 -6.61
CA TYR A 31 3.12 -14.56 -8.01
C TYR A 31 4.34 -14.76 -8.90
N TYR A 32 5.54 -14.61 -8.35
CA TYR A 32 6.77 -14.54 -9.14
C TYR A 32 7.83 -15.58 -8.75
N GLY A 33 7.70 -16.21 -7.58
CA GLY A 33 8.64 -17.23 -7.13
C GLY A 33 8.73 -18.40 -8.11
N THR A 34 9.92 -19.02 -8.20
CA THR A 34 10.07 -20.30 -8.90
C THR A 34 9.26 -21.39 -8.19
N ASP A 35 9.06 -22.54 -8.83
CA ASP A 35 8.33 -23.64 -8.20
C ASP A 35 9.05 -24.16 -6.95
N GLU A 36 10.39 -24.17 -6.96
CA GLU A 36 11.23 -24.55 -5.82
C GLU A 36 11.06 -23.54 -4.67
N GLN A 37 11.09 -22.24 -4.97
CA GLN A 37 10.86 -21.18 -3.98
C GLN A 37 9.46 -21.29 -3.37
N LYS A 38 8.43 -21.52 -4.19
CA LYS A 38 7.06 -21.70 -3.71
C LYS A 38 6.92 -22.93 -2.83
N GLN A 39 7.47 -24.07 -3.26
CA GLN A 39 7.43 -25.30 -2.47
C GLN A 39 8.19 -25.20 -1.15
N HIS A 40 9.28 -24.48 -1.13
CA HIS A 40 10.09 -24.30 0.07
C HIS A 40 9.46 -23.30 1.06
N TYR A 41 9.11 -22.09 0.59
CA TYR A 41 8.72 -21.01 1.49
C TYR A 41 7.23 -20.97 1.81
N LEU A 42 6.32 -21.22 0.85
CA LEU A 42 4.89 -20.98 1.10
C LEU A 42 4.28 -21.84 2.20
N PRO A 43 4.58 -23.15 2.31
CA PRO A 43 4.08 -23.94 3.44
C PRO A 43 4.60 -23.46 4.79
N ARG A 44 5.87 -23.06 4.86
CA ARG A 44 6.51 -22.57 6.09
C ARG A 44 5.95 -21.21 6.52
N LEU A 45 5.68 -20.32 5.55
CA LEU A 45 5.01 -19.05 5.78
C LEU A 45 3.56 -19.24 6.25
N ALA A 46 2.86 -20.19 5.68
CA ALA A 46 1.48 -20.50 6.08
C ALA A 46 1.40 -21.16 7.47
N GLY A 47 2.37 -22.01 7.81
CA GLY A 47 2.49 -22.66 9.13
C GLY A 47 2.99 -21.73 10.23
N GLY A 48 3.63 -20.61 9.87
CA GLY A 48 4.26 -19.69 10.82
C GLY A 48 5.68 -20.11 11.25
N ASP A 49 6.26 -21.10 10.59
CA ASP A 49 7.68 -21.49 10.76
C ASP A 49 8.60 -20.40 10.21
N GLU A 50 8.14 -19.69 9.18
CA GLU A 50 8.80 -18.50 8.65
C GLU A 50 7.93 -17.26 8.85
N ILE A 51 8.57 -16.19 9.29
CA ILE A 51 7.95 -14.86 9.42
C ILE A 51 8.61 -13.93 8.39
N PRO A 52 7.91 -13.50 7.34
CA PRO A 52 8.50 -12.62 6.35
C PRO A 52 8.38 -11.17 6.78
N CYS A 53 9.32 -10.35 6.34
CA CYS A 53 9.16 -8.91 6.20
C CYS A 53 9.51 -8.49 4.78
N PHE A 54 9.16 -7.25 4.39
CA PHE A 54 9.62 -6.68 3.13
C PHE A 54 10.27 -5.31 3.34
N ALA A 55 11.57 -5.24 3.05
CA ALA A 55 12.41 -4.10 3.32
C ALA A 55 12.58 -3.24 2.05
N LEU A 56 11.79 -2.17 1.94
CA LEU A 56 11.80 -1.22 0.82
C LEU A 56 12.36 0.14 1.25
N THR A 57 11.78 0.75 2.28
CA THR A 57 12.09 2.13 2.70
C THR A 57 13.51 2.23 3.27
N SER A 58 14.30 3.17 2.74
CA SER A 58 15.62 3.51 3.24
C SER A 58 15.64 4.91 3.90
N PRO A 59 16.73 5.33 4.56
CA PRO A 59 16.84 6.66 5.15
C PRO A 59 16.61 7.82 4.18
N VAL A 60 16.90 7.64 2.90
CA VAL A 60 16.84 8.69 1.86
C VAL A 60 15.78 8.43 0.81
N ALA A 61 15.15 7.26 0.79
CA ALA A 61 14.13 6.89 -0.17
C ALA A 61 12.90 6.32 0.55
N GLY A 62 11.82 7.11 0.60
CA GLY A 62 10.51 6.74 1.13
C GLY A 62 9.46 6.78 0.02
N SER A 63 8.85 7.95 -0.21
CA SER A 63 7.88 8.15 -1.29
C SER A 63 8.49 7.94 -2.68
N ASP A 64 9.72 8.36 -2.87
CA ASP A 64 10.52 8.04 -4.06
C ASP A 64 11.20 6.67 -3.88
N ALA A 65 10.40 5.61 -3.96
CA ALA A 65 10.89 4.25 -3.77
C ALA A 65 11.81 3.76 -4.91
N GLY A 66 11.83 4.44 -6.05
CA GLY A 66 12.76 4.18 -7.15
C GLY A 66 14.18 4.68 -6.89
N ALA A 67 14.35 5.64 -5.97
CA ALA A 67 15.65 6.23 -5.63
C ALA A 67 16.39 5.49 -4.49
N ILE A 68 16.03 4.23 -4.20
CA ILE A 68 16.74 3.44 -3.18
C ILE A 68 18.24 3.37 -3.48
N PRO A 69 19.12 3.62 -2.48
CA PRO A 69 20.55 3.56 -2.64
C PRO A 69 21.13 2.15 -2.44
N ASP A 70 20.30 1.24 -1.96
CA ASP A 70 20.68 -0.12 -1.62
C ASP A 70 21.05 -0.89 -2.90
N LYS A 71 22.15 -1.61 -2.88
CA LYS A 71 22.72 -2.22 -4.07
C LYS A 71 23.11 -3.68 -3.88
N GLY A 72 23.04 -4.43 -4.98
CA GLY A 72 23.61 -5.76 -5.13
C GLY A 72 24.58 -5.76 -6.31
N ILE A 73 25.77 -6.28 -6.10
CA ILE A 73 26.79 -6.46 -7.13
C ILE A 73 26.84 -7.93 -7.50
N VAL A 74 26.68 -8.24 -8.78
CA VAL A 74 26.82 -9.61 -9.29
C VAL A 74 28.26 -10.07 -9.07
N CYS A 75 28.44 -11.23 -8.46
CA CYS A 75 29.76 -11.80 -8.22
C CYS A 75 29.67 -13.31 -7.99
N LYS A 76 30.80 -13.97 -8.00
CA LYS A 76 30.93 -15.34 -7.49
C LYS A 76 31.23 -15.31 -6.01
N GLY A 77 30.69 -16.27 -5.28
CA GLY A 77 30.93 -16.42 -3.85
C GLY A 77 30.64 -17.84 -3.37
N GLU A 78 30.97 -18.12 -2.12
CA GLU A 78 30.74 -19.42 -1.53
C GLU A 78 29.38 -19.50 -0.86
N TRP A 79 28.62 -20.55 -1.18
CA TRP A 79 27.33 -20.86 -0.56
C TRP A 79 27.22 -22.36 -0.35
N ASN A 80 27.03 -22.77 0.92
CA ASN A 80 26.99 -24.20 1.30
C ASN A 80 28.20 -25.00 0.83
N GLY A 81 29.41 -24.41 0.90
CA GLY A 81 30.67 -25.05 0.52
C GLY A 81 30.89 -25.18 -1.00
N LYS A 82 30.13 -24.45 -1.81
CA LYS A 82 30.28 -24.42 -3.27
C LYS A 82 30.42 -22.99 -3.77
N GLU A 83 31.30 -22.81 -4.75
CA GLU A 83 31.33 -21.53 -5.49
C GLU A 83 30.11 -21.45 -6.42
N VAL A 84 29.32 -20.40 -6.23
CA VAL A 84 28.12 -20.13 -7.02
C VAL A 84 28.06 -18.67 -7.44
N LEU A 85 27.31 -18.39 -8.49
CA LEU A 85 26.96 -17.02 -8.89
C LEU A 85 25.91 -16.47 -7.90
N GLY A 86 26.09 -15.22 -7.50
CA GLY A 86 25.21 -14.57 -6.54
C GLY A 86 25.35 -13.06 -6.57
N LEU A 87 24.88 -12.45 -5.52
CA LEU A 87 24.89 -11.01 -5.31
C LEU A 87 25.57 -10.67 -4.00
N LYS A 88 26.49 -9.71 -4.02
CA LYS A 88 27.03 -9.07 -2.82
C LYS A 88 26.17 -7.86 -2.50
N VAL A 89 25.35 -7.95 -1.45
CA VAL A 89 24.27 -7.01 -1.16
C VAL A 89 24.63 -6.08 0.00
N THR A 90 24.43 -4.79 -0.21
CA THR A 90 24.56 -3.76 0.83
C THR A 90 23.26 -2.97 0.92
N TRP A 91 22.67 -2.92 2.12
CA TRP A 91 21.42 -2.21 2.37
C TRP A 91 21.38 -1.56 3.75
N ASN A 92 20.53 -0.51 3.86
CA ASN A 92 20.16 0.11 5.12
C ASN A 92 18.69 0.50 5.06
N LYS A 93 17.82 -0.27 5.69
CA LYS A 93 16.36 -0.11 5.66
C LYS A 93 15.81 0.25 7.03
N ARG A 94 14.73 1.05 7.04
CA ARG A 94 14.07 1.48 8.27
C ARG A 94 12.55 1.38 8.17
N TYR A 95 11.90 1.39 9.33
CA TYR A 95 10.44 1.33 9.46
C TYR A 95 9.83 0.03 8.92
N ILE A 96 10.58 -1.06 8.94
CA ILE A 96 10.17 -2.32 8.34
C ILE A 96 9.31 -3.10 9.32
N THR A 97 8.04 -3.30 8.96
CA THR A 97 7.09 -4.10 9.73
C THR A 97 7.56 -5.55 9.75
N LEU A 98 7.57 -6.15 10.93
CA LEU A 98 8.05 -7.47 11.27
C LEU A 98 9.58 -7.66 11.24
N ALA A 99 10.41 -6.74 10.77
CA ALA A 99 11.86 -6.93 10.70
C ALA A 99 12.51 -7.41 12.02
N PRO A 100 12.09 -6.95 13.23
CA PRO A 100 12.70 -7.45 14.47
C PRO A 100 12.50 -8.94 14.74
N VAL A 101 11.48 -9.56 14.15
CA VAL A 101 11.12 -10.97 14.35
C VAL A 101 11.14 -11.77 13.05
N ALA A 102 11.47 -11.14 11.92
CA ALA A 102 11.50 -11.80 10.63
C ALA A 102 12.60 -12.87 10.58
N THR A 103 12.26 -14.01 10.03
CA THR A 103 13.17 -15.10 9.67
C THR A 103 13.57 -15.02 8.20
N LEU A 104 12.72 -14.39 7.37
CA LEU A 104 12.94 -14.18 5.95
C LEU A 104 12.75 -12.70 5.61
N ILE A 105 13.76 -12.07 5.04
CA ILE A 105 13.73 -10.66 4.65
C ILE A 105 13.58 -10.59 3.13
N GLY A 106 12.41 -10.18 2.64
CA GLY A 106 12.24 -9.69 1.29
C GLY A 106 12.89 -8.31 1.18
N LEU A 107 13.74 -8.09 0.21
CA LEU A 107 14.54 -6.88 0.07
C LEU A 107 14.52 -6.36 -1.36
N ALA A 108 14.26 -5.07 -1.53
CA ALA A 108 14.40 -4.39 -2.81
C ALA A 108 15.75 -3.66 -2.88
N ILE A 109 16.51 -3.93 -3.94
CA ILE A 109 17.84 -3.37 -4.21
C ILE A 109 17.99 -3.01 -5.69
N LYS A 110 18.97 -2.18 -6.04
CA LYS A 110 19.44 -2.00 -7.42
C LYS A 110 20.59 -2.96 -7.68
N VAL A 111 20.49 -3.74 -8.74
CA VAL A 111 21.54 -4.71 -9.12
C VAL A 111 22.41 -4.14 -10.22
N TYR A 112 23.72 -4.35 -10.08
CA TYR A 112 24.76 -3.96 -11.01
C TYR A 112 25.64 -5.17 -11.33
N ASP A 113 26.13 -5.26 -12.57
CA ASP A 113 27.04 -6.30 -13.06
C ASP A 113 28.30 -5.71 -13.72
N PRO A 114 29.17 -5.05 -12.97
CA PRO A 114 30.35 -4.38 -13.52
C PRO A 114 31.40 -5.35 -14.10
N GLU A 115 31.33 -6.63 -13.77
CA GLU A 115 32.21 -7.67 -14.29
C GLU A 115 31.61 -8.41 -15.50
N HIS A 116 30.39 -8.01 -15.93
CA HIS A 116 29.68 -8.60 -17.08
C HIS A 116 29.50 -10.13 -16.99
N LEU A 117 29.23 -10.65 -15.79
CA LEU A 117 29.03 -12.07 -15.54
C LEU A 117 27.69 -12.58 -16.09
N LEU A 118 26.72 -11.68 -16.32
CA LEU A 118 25.39 -12.00 -16.81
C LEU A 118 25.09 -11.45 -18.23
N GLY A 119 25.90 -10.48 -18.70
CA GLY A 119 25.69 -9.87 -20.02
C GLY A 119 26.39 -8.50 -20.13
N GLU A 120 26.02 -7.71 -21.13
CA GLU A 120 26.73 -6.46 -21.47
C GLU A 120 26.26 -5.24 -20.64
N GLN A 121 25.22 -5.37 -19.81
CA GLN A 121 24.64 -4.24 -19.07
C GLN A 121 25.25 -4.10 -17.68
N ASP A 122 25.82 -2.94 -17.36
CA ASP A 122 26.34 -2.63 -16.02
C ASP A 122 25.21 -2.43 -15.00
N GLU A 123 24.15 -1.73 -15.34
CA GLU A 123 22.99 -1.50 -14.46
C GLU A 123 21.81 -2.37 -14.91
N ILE A 124 21.49 -3.38 -14.08
CA ILE A 124 20.40 -4.30 -14.34
C ILE A 124 19.06 -3.71 -13.85
N GLY A 125 19.10 -2.98 -12.71
CA GLY A 125 17.94 -2.28 -12.17
C GLY A 125 17.36 -2.87 -10.89
N VAL A 126 16.17 -2.40 -10.51
CA VAL A 126 15.52 -2.80 -9.26
C VAL A 126 15.16 -4.29 -9.29
N THR A 127 15.62 -5.01 -8.27
CA THR A 127 15.45 -6.44 -8.12
C THR A 127 14.95 -6.75 -6.71
N CYS A 128 14.07 -7.74 -6.58
CA CYS A 128 13.60 -8.24 -5.29
C CYS A 128 14.30 -9.55 -4.95
N VAL A 129 14.85 -9.61 -3.75
CA VAL A 129 15.58 -10.79 -3.27
C VAL A 129 15.04 -11.24 -1.92
N MET A 130 15.25 -12.49 -1.58
CA MET A 130 15.00 -13.07 -0.27
C MET A 130 16.34 -13.23 0.45
N VAL A 131 16.40 -12.77 1.70
CA VAL A 131 17.59 -12.91 2.55
C VAL A 131 17.17 -13.63 3.82
N PRO A 132 17.62 -14.88 4.04
CA PRO A 132 17.42 -15.56 5.30
C PRO A 132 18.06 -14.75 6.45
N ARG A 133 17.37 -14.68 7.58
CA ARG A 133 17.79 -13.86 8.72
C ARG A 133 19.13 -14.28 9.33
N ASP A 134 19.43 -15.57 9.25
CA ASP A 134 20.64 -16.20 9.76
C ASP A 134 21.84 -16.12 8.82
N THR A 135 21.69 -15.48 7.65
CA THR A 135 22.81 -15.23 6.73
C THR A 135 23.83 -14.30 7.40
N ASP A 136 25.10 -14.66 7.30
CA ASP A 136 26.20 -13.89 7.89
C ASP A 136 26.19 -12.43 7.41
N GLY A 137 26.34 -11.51 8.36
CA GLY A 137 26.33 -10.06 8.10
C GLY A 137 24.94 -9.41 8.06
N VAL A 138 23.86 -10.18 8.19
CA VAL A 138 22.49 -9.65 8.31
C VAL A 138 22.22 -9.13 9.72
N ASN A 139 21.77 -7.89 9.83
CA ASN A 139 21.49 -7.24 11.09
C ASN A 139 20.06 -6.71 11.14
N ALA A 140 19.48 -6.69 12.36
CA ALA A 140 18.29 -5.92 12.67
C ALA A 140 18.52 -5.13 13.96
N GLY A 141 18.02 -3.91 13.98
CA GLY A 141 18.22 -3.00 15.10
C GLY A 141 17.11 -3.04 16.14
N ALA A 142 17.15 -2.05 17.02
CA ALA A 142 16.14 -1.87 18.04
C ALA A 142 14.76 -1.66 17.44
N ARG A 143 13.76 -2.21 18.14
CA ARG A 143 12.36 -2.04 17.77
C ARG A 143 11.95 -0.57 17.75
N HIS A 144 11.29 -0.14 16.69
CA HIS A 144 10.53 1.11 16.68
C HIS A 144 9.18 0.93 17.41
N LEU A 145 8.65 2.02 17.92
CA LEU A 145 7.34 2.08 18.59
C LEU A 145 6.39 3.02 17.81
N PRO A 146 5.84 2.60 16.66
CA PRO A 146 4.97 3.45 15.87
C PRO A 146 3.73 3.88 16.67
N MET A 147 3.68 5.12 17.12
CA MET A 147 2.58 5.67 17.93
C MET A 147 2.22 4.80 19.15
N ASN A 148 3.22 4.17 19.79
CA ASN A 148 3.03 3.20 20.89
C ASN A 148 2.17 1.97 20.55
N THR A 149 1.97 1.67 19.28
CA THR A 149 1.30 0.43 18.89
C THR A 149 2.21 -0.79 19.08
N VAL A 150 1.61 -1.93 19.34
CA VAL A 150 2.36 -3.10 19.82
C VAL A 150 2.89 -4.03 18.72
N PHE A 151 2.71 -3.72 17.43
CA PHE A 151 3.28 -4.56 16.37
C PHE A 151 4.79 -4.35 16.22
N MET A 152 5.48 -5.37 15.76
CA MET A 152 6.92 -5.32 15.54
C MET A 152 7.24 -4.48 14.31
N ASN A 153 8.16 -3.52 14.48
CA ASN A 153 8.68 -2.67 13.42
C ASN A 153 10.11 -2.28 13.76
N GLY A 154 11.01 -2.24 12.80
CA GLY A 154 12.40 -1.92 13.06
C GLY A 154 13.24 -1.74 11.80
N PRO A 155 14.54 -1.37 11.96
CA PRO A 155 15.49 -1.29 10.88
C PRO A 155 16.12 -2.66 10.60
N THR A 156 16.68 -2.81 9.40
CA THR A 156 17.56 -3.91 9.02
C THR A 156 18.65 -3.39 8.09
N TRP A 157 19.86 -3.93 8.23
CA TRP A 157 20.99 -3.56 7.40
C TRP A 157 21.95 -4.72 7.21
N GLY A 158 22.75 -4.64 6.16
CA GLY A 158 23.85 -5.53 5.85
C GLY A 158 24.87 -4.83 4.96
N THR A 159 26.12 -5.23 5.06
CA THR A 159 27.20 -4.71 4.24
C THR A 159 27.90 -5.86 3.56
N GLU A 160 27.91 -5.86 2.22
CA GLU A 160 28.54 -6.89 1.39
C GLU A 160 28.11 -8.32 1.72
N VAL A 161 26.85 -8.51 2.11
CA VAL A 161 26.28 -9.83 2.41
C VAL A 161 26.14 -10.61 1.11
N PHE A 162 26.74 -11.79 1.03
CA PHE A 162 26.60 -12.66 -0.13
C PHE A 162 25.29 -13.45 -0.06
N ILE A 163 24.52 -13.43 -1.16
CA ILE A 163 23.36 -14.29 -1.37
C ILE A 163 23.47 -14.96 -2.75
N PRO A 164 23.13 -16.25 -2.88
CA PRO A 164 23.16 -16.93 -4.18
C PRO A 164 22.04 -16.43 -5.09
N MET A 165 22.19 -16.63 -6.40
CA MET A 165 21.23 -16.18 -7.40
C MET A 165 19.85 -16.84 -7.23
N GLU A 166 19.78 -18.02 -6.62
CA GLU A 166 18.53 -18.71 -6.26
C GLU A 166 17.67 -17.96 -5.23
N GLN A 167 18.25 -16.97 -4.51
CA GLN A 167 17.53 -16.09 -3.58
C GLN A 167 16.93 -14.86 -4.28
N VAL A 168 17.17 -14.64 -5.56
CA VAL A 168 16.39 -13.67 -6.35
C VAL A 168 14.98 -14.22 -6.51
N ILE A 169 13.95 -13.43 -6.18
CA ILE A 169 12.57 -13.87 -6.30
C ILE A 169 12.25 -14.10 -7.79
N GLY A 170 11.91 -15.34 -8.13
CA GLY A 170 11.70 -15.79 -9.51
C GLY A 170 12.98 -16.13 -10.26
N GLY A 171 14.13 -16.20 -9.55
CA GLY A 171 15.41 -16.57 -10.13
C GLY A 171 16.06 -15.49 -10.99
N GLN A 172 17.11 -15.87 -11.70
CA GLN A 172 17.93 -14.98 -12.52
C GLN A 172 17.12 -14.21 -13.57
N ASP A 173 16.08 -14.82 -14.14
CA ASP A 173 15.24 -14.21 -15.17
C ASP A 173 14.43 -13.00 -14.66
N MET A 174 14.32 -12.85 -13.35
CA MET A 174 13.61 -11.75 -12.70
C MET A 174 14.51 -10.60 -12.23
N LEU A 175 15.79 -10.66 -12.50
CA LEU A 175 16.71 -9.54 -12.31
C LEU A 175 16.22 -8.30 -13.09
N GLY A 176 16.27 -7.13 -12.47
CA GLY A 176 15.80 -5.86 -13.04
C GLY A 176 14.28 -5.70 -13.12
N LYS A 177 13.49 -6.75 -12.84
CA LYS A 177 12.02 -6.72 -12.94
C LYS A 177 11.32 -6.47 -11.59
N GLY A 178 12.07 -6.19 -10.55
CA GLY A 178 11.56 -5.98 -9.19
C GLY A 178 10.59 -4.82 -9.08
N TRP A 179 10.75 -3.76 -9.86
CA TRP A 179 9.84 -2.62 -9.83
C TRP A 179 8.41 -3.00 -10.23
N LYS A 180 8.25 -3.77 -11.31
CA LYS A 180 6.96 -4.31 -11.74
C LYS A 180 6.35 -5.20 -10.65
N MET A 181 7.15 -6.10 -10.09
CA MET A 181 6.73 -7.00 -9.00
C MET A 181 6.20 -6.22 -7.80
N LEU A 182 6.93 -5.18 -7.36
CA LEU A 182 6.53 -4.30 -6.25
C LEU A 182 5.20 -3.60 -6.52
N LEU A 183 5.04 -2.99 -7.70
CA LEU A 183 3.82 -2.27 -8.05
C LEU A 183 2.59 -3.19 -8.04
N GLU A 184 2.71 -4.40 -8.60
CA GLU A 184 1.61 -5.36 -8.65
C GLU A 184 1.25 -5.89 -7.26
N CYS A 185 2.24 -6.32 -6.46
CA CYS A 185 2.00 -6.85 -5.12
C CYS A 185 1.44 -5.79 -4.15
N LEU A 186 1.97 -4.56 -4.17
CA LEU A 186 1.47 -3.45 -3.37
C LEU A 186 0.06 -3.02 -3.77
N SER A 187 -0.29 -3.10 -5.04
CA SER A 187 -1.62 -2.79 -5.54
C SER A 187 -2.69 -3.71 -4.93
N ILE A 188 -2.38 -5.00 -4.75
CA ILE A 188 -3.27 -5.97 -4.10
C ILE A 188 -3.44 -5.63 -2.61
N GLY A 189 -2.35 -5.35 -1.89
CA GLY A 189 -2.40 -4.94 -0.49
C GLY A 189 -3.25 -3.69 -0.28
N ARG A 190 -3.08 -2.66 -1.12
CA ARG A 190 -3.90 -1.45 -1.10
C ARG A 190 -5.39 -1.71 -1.35
N SER A 191 -5.72 -2.71 -2.15
CA SER A 191 -7.11 -3.06 -2.45
C SER A 191 -7.82 -3.76 -1.29
N ILE A 192 -7.08 -4.44 -0.42
CA ILE A 192 -7.61 -5.32 0.62
C ILE A 192 -7.33 -4.77 2.03
N SER A 193 -6.04 -4.63 2.38
CA SER A 193 -5.61 -4.45 3.76
C SER A 193 -5.99 -3.07 4.32
N LEU A 194 -5.64 -2.00 3.60
CA LEU A 194 -5.87 -0.63 4.06
C LEU A 194 -7.36 -0.25 4.06
N PRO A 195 -8.16 -0.62 3.03
CA PRO A 195 -9.60 -0.43 3.07
C PRO A 195 -10.28 -1.21 4.19
N ALA A 196 -9.83 -2.44 4.46
CA ALA A 196 -10.34 -3.24 5.58
C ALA A 196 -9.99 -2.60 6.92
N LEU A 197 -8.79 -2.03 7.07
CA LEU A 197 -8.36 -1.30 8.26
C LEU A 197 -9.30 -0.11 8.55
N GLY A 198 -9.57 0.74 7.55
CA GLY A 198 -10.47 1.87 7.68
C GLY A 198 -11.90 1.45 8.04
N THR A 199 -12.42 0.45 7.33
CA THR A 199 -13.76 -0.09 7.57
C THR A 199 -13.89 -0.71 8.96
N GLY A 200 -12.89 -1.47 9.42
CA GLY A 200 -12.88 -2.07 10.76
C GLY A 200 -12.91 -1.02 11.87
N ALA A 201 -12.12 0.06 11.72
CA ALA A 201 -12.15 1.20 12.63
C ALA A 201 -13.52 1.90 12.63
N GLY A 202 -14.12 2.08 11.46
CA GLY A 202 -15.47 2.64 11.32
C GLY A 202 -16.53 1.79 12.03
N LYS A 203 -16.50 0.48 11.85
CA LYS A 203 -17.41 -0.45 12.54
C LYS A 203 -17.25 -0.39 14.06
N LEU A 204 -16.00 -0.37 14.56
CA LEU A 204 -15.72 -0.19 15.97
C LEU A 204 -16.29 1.14 16.49
N ALA A 205 -16.04 2.23 15.80
CA ALA A 205 -16.53 3.56 16.18
C ALA A 205 -18.06 3.62 16.18
N SER A 206 -18.72 3.10 15.13
CA SER A 206 -20.18 3.07 15.03
C SER A 206 -20.82 2.29 16.17
N LEU A 207 -20.31 1.09 16.45
CA LEU A 207 -20.83 0.24 17.53
C LEU A 207 -20.58 0.89 18.89
N ALA A 208 -19.34 1.31 19.14
CA ALA A 208 -18.93 1.75 20.47
C ALA A 208 -19.47 3.15 20.80
N ALA A 209 -19.34 4.14 19.91
CA ALA A 209 -19.85 5.48 20.13
C ALA A 209 -21.39 5.52 20.11
N GLY A 210 -22.03 4.75 19.18
CA GLY A 210 -23.49 4.63 19.13
C GLY A 210 -24.07 4.02 20.39
N SER A 211 -23.53 2.88 20.87
CA SER A 211 -23.96 2.25 22.12
C SER A 211 -23.72 3.14 23.34
N TYR A 212 -22.56 3.81 23.37
CA TYR A 212 -22.26 4.76 24.46
C TYR A 212 -23.24 5.93 24.45
N ALA A 213 -23.50 6.55 23.31
CA ALA A 213 -24.44 7.66 23.20
C ALA A 213 -25.86 7.25 23.61
N TYR A 214 -26.27 6.04 23.28
CA TYR A 214 -27.59 5.51 23.65
C TYR A 214 -27.74 5.27 25.15
N THR A 215 -26.72 4.74 25.81
CA THR A 215 -26.77 4.35 27.22
C THR A 215 -26.35 5.46 28.19
N ARG A 216 -25.56 6.45 27.72
CA ARG A 216 -25.12 7.56 28.56
C ARG A 216 -26.22 8.61 28.72
N GLU A 217 -26.59 8.90 29.95
CA GLU A 217 -27.57 9.93 30.26
C GLU A 217 -26.90 11.20 30.78
N GLN A 218 -27.33 12.35 30.30
CA GLN A 218 -27.06 13.67 30.85
C GLN A 218 -28.30 14.55 30.67
N PHE A 219 -28.50 15.51 31.58
CA PHE A 219 -29.67 16.38 31.57
C PHE A 219 -31.00 15.60 31.55
N GLY A 220 -31.03 14.44 32.20
CA GLY A 220 -32.24 13.61 32.37
C GLY A 220 -32.65 12.83 31.12
N ARG A 221 -31.78 12.68 30.11
CA ARG A 221 -32.03 11.90 28.90
C ARG A 221 -30.76 11.29 28.32
N SER A 222 -30.91 10.31 27.45
CA SER A 222 -29.81 9.75 26.66
C SER A 222 -29.17 10.84 25.82
N ILE A 223 -27.81 10.87 25.79
CA ILE A 223 -27.09 11.88 25.00
C ILE A 223 -27.31 11.72 23.50
N SER A 224 -27.72 10.55 23.02
CA SER A 224 -28.07 10.31 21.61
C SER A 224 -29.28 11.16 21.12
N GLN A 225 -30.04 11.73 22.04
CA GLN A 225 -31.18 12.59 21.72
C GLN A 225 -30.82 14.06 21.49
N PHE A 226 -29.56 14.44 21.74
CA PHE A 226 -29.10 15.81 21.49
C PHE A 226 -28.60 15.95 20.08
N GLU A 227 -29.09 16.96 19.36
CA GLU A 227 -28.74 17.25 17.96
C GLU A 227 -27.24 17.40 17.75
N GLY A 228 -26.51 18.09 18.65
CA GLY A 228 -25.05 18.19 18.57
C GLY A 228 -24.29 16.88 18.70
N VAL A 229 -24.87 15.86 19.37
CA VAL A 229 -24.32 14.50 19.41
C VAL A 229 -24.67 13.75 18.13
N GLN A 230 -25.88 13.93 17.62
CA GLN A 230 -26.32 13.33 16.36
C GLN A 230 -25.48 13.83 15.16
N GLU A 231 -25.12 15.12 15.16
CA GLU A 231 -24.22 15.72 14.16
C GLU A 231 -22.85 15.00 14.09
N ALA A 232 -22.34 14.48 15.20
CA ALA A 232 -21.13 13.67 15.23
C ALA A 232 -21.38 12.18 14.89
N LEU A 233 -22.55 11.63 15.25
CA LEU A 233 -22.93 10.23 14.97
C LEU A 233 -23.25 9.98 13.49
N GLU A 234 -23.78 10.96 12.79
CA GLU A 234 -24.17 10.87 11.39
C GLU A 234 -22.94 10.53 10.47
N PRO A 235 -21.83 11.30 10.49
CA PRO A 235 -20.64 10.96 9.69
C PRO A 235 -20.01 9.64 10.12
N ILE A 236 -20.07 9.25 11.41
CA ILE A 236 -19.58 7.94 11.85
C ILE A 236 -20.34 6.83 11.10
N ALA A 237 -21.64 6.88 11.05
CA ALA A 237 -22.49 5.88 10.38
C ALA A 237 -22.32 5.95 8.85
N GLY A 238 -22.47 7.13 8.26
CA GLY A 238 -22.45 7.36 6.82
C GLY A 238 -21.09 6.99 6.20
N TYR A 239 -19.99 7.43 6.79
CA TYR A 239 -18.65 7.12 6.29
C TYR A 239 -18.29 5.66 6.49
N THR A 240 -18.72 5.03 7.58
CA THR A 240 -18.52 3.59 7.78
C THR A 240 -19.22 2.78 6.69
N TYR A 241 -20.47 3.12 6.39
CA TYR A 241 -21.22 2.47 5.30
C TYR A 241 -20.53 2.66 3.94
N MET A 242 -20.09 3.87 3.64
CA MET A 242 -19.38 4.19 2.40
C MET A 242 -18.06 3.44 2.27
N MET A 243 -17.26 3.39 3.34
CA MET A 243 -16.00 2.65 3.38
C MET A 243 -16.20 1.15 3.17
N ASP A 244 -17.25 0.57 3.77
CA ASP A 244 -17.54 -0.86 3.63
C ASP A 244 -18.03 -1.21 2.21
N ALA A 245 -18.91 -0.40 1.64
CA ALA A 245 -19.40 -0.57 0.26
C ALA A 245 -18.24 -0.50 -0.76
N ALA A 246 -17.36 0.49 -0.62
CA ALA A 246 -16.21 0.66 -1.50
C ALA A 246 -15.21 -0.51 -1.37
N ARG A 247 -14.95 -0.98 -0.14
CA ARG A 247 -14.13 -2.16 0.13
C ARG A 247 -14.69 -3.42 -0.54
N LEU A 248 -16.00 -3.67 -0.40
CA LEU A 248 -16.67 -4.81 -1.00
C LEU A 248 -16.60 -4.78 -2.53
N LEU A 249 -16.80 -3.60 -3.11
CA LEU A 249 -16.67 -3.41 -4.57
C LEU A 249 -15.26 -3.79 -5.06
N THR A 250 -14.22 -3.28 -4.40
CA THR A 250 -12.83 -3.54 -4.79
C THR A 250 -12.44 -5.01 -4.59
N ALA A 251 -12.90 -5.63 -3.49
CA ALA A 251 -12.73 -7.06 -3.27
C ALA A 251 -13.39 -7.90 -4.36
N GLY A 252 -14.63 -7.55 -4.74
CA GLY A 252 -15.34 -8.22 -5.84
C GLY A 252 -14.68 -8.04 -7.22
N MET A 253 -13.98 -6.92 -7.45
CA MET A 253 -13.15 -6.74 -8.65
C MET A 253 -11.98 -7.73 -8.66
N LEU A 254 -11.28 -7.88 -7.54
CA LEU A 254 -10.16 -8.83 -7.39
C LEU A 254 -10.62 -10.29 -7.58
N ASP A 255 -11.76 -10.66 -6.98
CA ASP A 255 -12.34 -12.02 -7.12
C ASP A 255 -12.66 -12.37 -8.58
N ARG A 256 -12.91 -11.36 -9.42
CA ARG A 256 -13.12 -11.50 -10.87
C ARG A 256 -11.83 -11.40 -11.70
N GLY A 257 -10.66 -11.39 -11.07
CA GLY A 257 -9.37 -11.28 -11.74
C GLY A 257 -9.00 -9.87 -12.23
N VAL A 258 -9.80 -8.84 -11.91
CA VAL A 258 -9.49 -7.45 -12.26
C VAL A 258 -8.40 -6.93 -11.35
N ARG A 259 -7.40 -6.24 -11.90
CA ARG A 259 -6.32 -5.58 -11.14
C ARG A 259 -6.60 -4.07 -11.03
N PRO A 260 -7.31 -3.60 -9.98
CA PRO A 260 -7.79 -2.23 -9.89
C PRO A 260 -6.69 -1.27 -9.37
N SER A 261 -5.68 -0.96 -10.18
CA SER A 261 -4.53 -0.15 -9.74
C SER A 261 -4.94 1.27 -9.30
N VAL A 262 -5.75 1.98 -10.07
CA VAL A 262 -6.22 3.32 -9.73
C VAL A 262 -7.32 3.29 -8.66
N PRO A 263 -8.39 2.46 -8.77
CA PRO A 263 -9.37 2.34 -7.70
C PRO A 263 -8.76 1.96 -6.36
N SER A 264 -7.74 1.08 -6.32
CA SER A 264 -7.05 0.72 -5.08
C SER A 264 -6.35 1.91 -4.43
N ALA A 265 -5.73 2.79 -5.23
CA ALA A 265 -5.08 3.99 -4.73
C ALA A 265 -6.10 5.00 -4.17
N VAL A 266 -7.21 5.21 -4.88
CA VAL A 266 -8.33 6.06 -4.41
C VAL A 266 -8.88 5.52 -3.09
N LEU A 267 -9.14 4.22 -3.04
CA LEU A 267 -9.72 3.57 -1.88
C LEU A 267 -8.78 3.61 -0.66
N LYS A 268 -7.49 3.32 -0.85
CA LYS A 268 -6.49 3.46 0.21
C LYS A 268 -6.49 4.87 0.79
N TYR A 269 -6.39 5.88 -0.05
CA TYR A 269 -6.38 7.27 0.36
C TYR A 269 -7.66 7.65 1.10
N ARG A 270 -8.83 7.42 0.50
CA ARG A 270 -10.11 7.86 1.07
C ARG A 270 -10.49 7.09 2.32
N ASN A 271 -10.36 5.77 2.34
CA ASN A 271 -10.74 4.98 3.52
C ASN A 271 -9.84 5.28 4.73
N THR A 272 -8.54 5.53 4.53
CA THR A 272 -7.67 5.89 5.66
C THR A 272 -7.88 7.34 6.13
N ASP A 273 -8.29 8.25 5.26
CA ASP A 273 -8.68 9.61 5.63
C ASP A 273 -10.00 9.60 6.40
N LEU A 274 -11.02 8.93 5.87
CA LEU A 274 -12.32 8.78 6.53
C LEU A 274 -12.20 8.04 7.87
N MET A 275 -11.31 7.07 7.97
CA MET A 275 -10.98 6.42 9.25
C MET A 275 -10.57 7.45 10.30
N ARG A 276 -9.74 8.42 9.94
CA ARG A 276 -9.33 9.50 10.86
C ARG A 276 -10.52 10.34 11.32
N GLU A 277 -11.38 10.74 10.38
CA GLU A 277 -12.56 11.55 10.68
C GLU A 277 -13.54 10.79 11.60
N VAL A 278 -13.85 9.55 11.26
CA VAL A 278 -14.76 8.70 12.07
C VAL A 278 -14.25 8.49 13.50
N ILE A 279 -12.94 8.21 13.65
CA ILE A 279 -12.36 8.02 14.99
C ILE A 279 -12.35 9.33 15.78
N ASN A 280 -12.10 10.49 15.16
CA ASN A 280 -12.16 11.78 15.81
C ASN A 280 -13.58 12.07 16.32
N HIS A 281 -14.61 11.92 15.49
CA HIS A 281 -16.00 12.07 15.91
C HIS A 281 -16.37 11.11 17.05
N ALA A 282 -15.91 9.86 16.98
CA ALA A 282 -16.16 8.90 18.05
C ALA A 282 -15.49 9.30 19.36
N MET A 283 -14.27 9.87 19.31
CA MET A 283 -13.59 10.40 20.49
C MET A 283 -14.39 11.56 21.12
N ASP A 284 -14.94 12.46 20.32
CA ASP A 284 -15.74 13.59 20.79
C ASP A 284 -17.03 13.11 21.45
N VAL A 285 -17.76 12.16 20.87
CA VAL A 285 -18.97 11.57 21.47
C VAL A 285 -18.68 10.89 22.80
N VAL A 286 -17.58 10.14 22.89
CA VAL A 286 -17.21 9.37 24.10
C VAL A 286 -16.56 10.26 25.16
N ALA A 287 -16.06 11.44 24.77
CA ALA A 287 -15.49 12.49 25.63
C ALA A 287 -14.37 11.96 26.56
N GLY A 288 -14.39 12.30 27.85
CA GLY A 288 -13.36 11.93 28.82
C GLY A 288 -13.02 10.45 28.88
N ARG A 289 -13.97 9.58 28.61
CA ARG A 289 -13.74 8.12 28.54
C ARG A 289 -12.85 7.74 27.36
N GLY A 290 -12.91 8.46 26.24
CA GLY A 290 -12.03 8.30 25.10
C GLY A 290 -10.60 8.80 25.37
N VAL A 291 -10.43 9.78 26.26
CA VAL A 291 -9.14 10.40 26.58
C VAL A 291 -8.38 9.62 27.66
N ILE A 292 -9.05 9.14 28.70
CA ILE A 292 -8.40 8.40 29.78
C ILE A 292 -8.05 6.99 29.29
N THR A 293 -6.75 6.71 29.16
CA THR A 293 -6.25 5.40 28.75
C THR A 293 -6.47 4.34 29.83
N GLY A 294 -6.64 3.10 29.43
CA GLY A 294 -6.84 1.96 30.32
C GLY A 294 -7.72 0.89 29.71
N PRO A 295 -8.06 -0.17 30.45
CA PRO A 295 -8.76 -1.33 29.90
C PRO A 295 -10.21 -1.05 29.44
N ARG A 296 -10.78 0.07 29.85
CA ARG A 296 -12.13 0.51 29.46
C ARG A 296 -12.15 1.50 28.30
N ASN A 297 -10.97 1.92 27.80
CA ASN A 297 -10.87 2.77 26.64
C ASN A 297 -10.75 1.91 25.39
N PHE A 298 -11.76 1.93 24.54
CA PHE A 298 -11.83 1.13 23.32
C PHE A 298 -11.44 1.93 22.04
N LEU A 299 -11.25 3.25 22.14
CA LEU A 299 -10.93 4.09 20.99
C LEU A 299 -9.45 4.53 20.91
N ALA A 300 -8.77 4.71 22.06
CA ALA A 300 -7.43 5.29 22.10
C ALA A 300 -6.42 4.53 21.23
N ARG A 301 -6.48 3.21 21.20
CA ARG A 301 -5.59 2.38 20.36
C ARG A 301 -5.85 2.60 18.86
N ALA A 302 -7.11 2.72 18.47
CA ALA A 302 -7.48 3.03 17.09
C ALA A 302 -7.01 4.45 16.73
N TYR A 303 -7.25 5.42 17.59
CA TYR A 303 -6.80 6.81 17.42
C TYR A 303 -5.28 6.91 17.23
N GLN A 304 -4.49 6.22 18.05
CA GLN A 304 -3.04 6.16 17.91
C GLN A 304 -2.58 5.49 16.62
N ALA A 305 -3.30 4.46 16.15
CA ALA A 305 -2.92 3.69 14.96
C ALA A 305 -3.29 4.37 13.63
N VAL A 306 -4.24 5.30 13.62
CA VAL A 306 -4.70 6.01 12.40
C VAL A 306 -3.56 6.53 11.51
N PRO A 307 -2.53 7.26 12.04
CA PRO A 307 -1.45 7.80 11.22
C PRO A 307 -0.64 6.74 10.47
N ILE A 308 -0.61 5.50 10.99
CA ILE A 308 0.12 4.39 10.36
C ILE A 308 -0.53 4.07 9.00
N GLY A 309 -1.84 3.84 8.97
CA GLY A 309 -2.57 3.55 7.74
C GLY A 309 -2.48 4.67 6.68
N ILE A 310 -2.36 5.93 7.13
CA ILE A 310 -2.19 7.09 6.26
C ILE A 310 -0.78 7.12 5.64
N THR A 311 0.23 6.62 6.35
CA THR A 311 1.65 6.70 5.97
C THR A 311 2.10 5.53 5.11
N VAL A 312 1.68 4.29 5.44
CA VAL A 312 2.19 3.06 4.80
C VAL A 312 1.58 2.84 3.41
N GLU A 313 2.25 2.01 2.61
CA GLU A 313 1.87 1.65 1.22
C GLU A 313 1.67 2.85 0.29
N GLY A 314 2.49 3.85 0.45
CA GLY A 314 2.39 5.16 -0.20
C GLY A 314 1.60 6.14 0.67
N ALA A 315 2.29 7.17 1.17
CA ALA A 315 1.66 8.21 1.98
C ALA A 315 0.48 8.86 1.22
N ASN A 316 -0.60 9.23 1.93
CA ASN A 316 -1.81 9.75 1.30
C ASN A 316 -1.56 10.97 0.40
N ILE A 317 -0.59 11.82 0.74
CA ILE A 317 -0.20 12.97 -0.10
C ILE A 317 0.33 12.49 -1.45
N LEU A 318 1.24 11.49 -1.44
CA LEU A 318 1.75 10.87 -2.66
C LEU A 318 0.65 10.16 -3.44
N THR A 319 -0.14 9.33 -2.75
CA THR A 319 -1.19 8.52 -3.38
C THR A 319 -2.24 9.40 -4.05
N ARG A 320 -2.70 10.46 -3.38
CA ARG A 320 -3.65 11.42 -3.93
C ARG A 320 -3.10 12.15 -5.14
N SER A 321 -1.88 12.67 -5.05
CA SER A 321 -1.35 13.58 -6.06
C SER A 321 -0.73 12.83 -7.23
N LEU A 322 0.10 11.83 -6.97
CA LEU A 322 0.87 11.15 -8.01
C LEU A 322 0.16 9.92 -8.58
N MET A 323 -0.39 9.04 -7.73
CA MET A 323 -1.00 7.81 -8.22
C MET A 323 -2.40 8.04 -8.78
N VAL A 324 -3.23 8.84 -8.11
CA VAL A 324 -4.61 9.08 -8.56
C VAL A 324 -4.61 10.06 -9.73
N PHE A 325 -3.97 11.22 -9.56
CA PHE A 325 -3.97 12.25 -10.60
C PHE A 325 -2.94 11.95 -11.68
N GLY A 326 -1.63 11.86 -11.34
CA GLY A 326 -0.56 11.75 -12.32
C GLY A 326 -0.60 10.47 -13.14
N GLN A 327 -0.93 9.33 -12.54
CA GLN A 327 -1.00 8.05 -13.26
C GLN A 327 -2.42 7.69 -13.68
N GLY A 328 -3.42 7.90 -12.82
CA GLY A 328 -4.80 7.54 -13.09
C GLY A 328 -5.47 8.48 -14.07
N ALA A 329 -5.60 9.75 -13.73
CA ALA A 329 -6.30 10.74 -14.55
C ALA A 329 -5.63 10.92 -15.91
N ILE A 330 -4.30 11.00 -15.98
CA ILE A 330 -3.56 11.13 -17.24
C ILE A 330 -3.81 9.91 -18.14
N ARG A 331 -3.72 8.69 -17.62
CA ARG A 331 -3.92 7.46 -18.41
C ARG A 331 -5.37 7.23 -18.82
N CYS A 332 -6.33 7.70 -18.04
CA CYS A 332 -7.75 7.59 -18.37
C CYS A 332 -8.22 8.68 -19.33
N HIS A 333 -7.45 9.76 -19.51
CA HIS A 333 -7.77 10.82 -20.44
C HIS A 333 -7.53 10.38 -21.89
N PRO A 334 -8.48 10.61 -22.82
CA PRO A 334 -8.39 10.03 -24.16
C PRO A 334 -7.26 10.57 -25.05
N PHE A 335 -6.61 11.68 -24.67
CA PHE A 335 -5.59 12.33 -25.52
C PHE A 335 -4.24 12.56 -24.82
N ILE A 336 -4.17 12.67 -23.49
CA ILE A 336 -2.93 13.10 -22.80
C ILE A 336 -1.76 12.14 -23.04
N VAL A 337 -1.99 10.83 -23.06
CA VAL A 337 -0.91 9.86 -23.32
C VAL A 337 -0.37 10.02 -24.74
N GLU A 338 -1.27 10.17 -25.74
CA GLU A 338 -0.86 10.39 -27.15
C GLU A 338 -0.10 11.71 -27.30
N GLU A 339 -0.48 12.78 -26.58
CA GLU A 339 0.24 14.07 -26.58
C GLU A 339 1.63 13.94 -25.99
N ILE A 340 1.80 13.22 -24.87
CA ILE A 340 3.09 12.98 -24.23
C ILE A 340 4.00 12.15 -25.17
N GLU A 341 3.46 11.10 -25.79
CA GLU A 341 4.20 10.28 -26.75
C GLU A 341 4.64 11.10 -27.97
N ALA A 342 3.74 11.94 -28.50
CA ALA A 342 4.07 12.82 -29.63
C ALA A 342 5.17 13.82 -29.25
N ALA A 343 5.11 14.42 -28.06
CA ALA A 343 6.11 15.37 -27.58
C ALA A 343 7.49 14.71 -27.33
N GLY A 344 7.53 13.40 -27.07
CA GLY A 344 8.77 12.63 -26.85
C GLY A 344 9.42 12.07 -28.13
N MET A 345 8.87 12.34 -29.31
CA MET A 345 9.44 11.84 -30.58
C MET A 345 10.74 12.55 -30.92
N GLU A 346 11.75 11.81 -31.40
CA GLU A 346 13.07 12.38 -31.81
C GLU A 346 12.97 13.33 -33.01
N ASN A 347 12.12 13.02 -33.98
CA ASN A 347 11.90 13.88 -35.16
C ASN A 347 10.89 14.98 -34.83
N GLN A 348 11.40 16.20 -34.63
CA GLN A 348 10.60 17.36 -34.20
C GLN A 348 9.47 17.75 -35.17
N ASP A 349 9.68 17.65 -36.50
CA ASP A 349 8.64 18.00 -37.48
C ASP A 349 7.48 17.01 -37.47
N GLN A 350 7.78 15.72 -37.31
CA GLN A 350 6.76 14.69 -37.16
C GLN A 350 6.06 14.79 -35.79
N ALA A 351 6.81 15.09 -34.75
CA ALA A 351 6.31 15.32 -33.41
C ALA A 351 5.28 16.46 -33.38
N ALA A 352 5.62 17.63 -33.91
CA ALA A 352 4.76 18.79 -33.98
C ALA A 352 3.49 18.50 -34.77
N LYS A 353 3.60 17.88 -35.95
CA LYS A 353 2.45 17.56 -36.81
C LYS A 353 1.49 16.55 -36.14
N LYS A 354 2.05 15.55 -35.43
CA LYS A 354 1.25 14.57 -34.70
C LYS A 354 0.59 15.23 -33.49
N PHE A 355 1.34 16.03 -32.73
CA PHE A 355 0.86 16.74 -31.57
C PHE A 355 -0.29 17.70 -31.90
N ASP A 356 -0.16 18.52 -32.94
CA ASP A 356 -1.23 19.44 -33.38
C ASP A 356 -2.54 18.69 -33.70
N GLY A 357 -2.43 17.58 -34.42
CA GLY A 357 -3.63 16.76 -34.73
C GLY A 357 -4.32 16.21 -33.49
N ILE A 358 -3.57 15.84 -32.46
CA ILE A 358 -4.11 15.35 -31.19
C ILE A 358 -4.69 16.53 -30.38
N PHE A 359 -3.97 17.63 -30.30
CA PHE A 359 -4.35 18.83 -29.55
C PHE A 359 -5.70 19.40 -30.00
N TYR A 360 -5.94 19.53 -31.32
CA TYR A 360 -7.25 20.00 -31.81
C TYR A 360 -8.39 19.05 -31.47
N ARG A 361 -8.17 17.73 -31.48
CA ARG A 361 -9.17 16.75 -31.04
C ARG A 361 -9.42 16.86 -29.53
N HIS A 362 -8.38 17.11 -28.73
CA HIS A 362 -8.48 17.34 -27.31
C HIS A 362 -9.28 18.61 -26.99
N LEU A 363 -9.00 19.71 -27.71
CA LEU A 363 -9.74 20.96 -27.56
C LEU A 363 -11.23 20.79 -27.90
N ALA A 364 -11.55 20.10 -28.99
CA ALA A 364 -12.93 19.80 -29.38
C ALA A 364 -13.63 18.92 -28.33
N HIS A 365 -12.95 17.92 -27.77
CA HIS A 365 -13.46 17.08 -26.68
C HIS A 365 -13.77 17.89 -25.42
N THR A 366 -12.87 18.77 -25.01
CA THR A 366 -13.04 19.64 -23.84
C THR A 366 -14.22 20.59 -24.01
N THR A 367 -14.31 21.25 -25.18
CA THR A 367 -15.43 22.15 -25.52
C THR A 367 -16.77 21.40 -25.50
N ARG A 368 -16.82 20.23 -26.13
CA ARG A 368 -18.02 19.37 -26.10
C ARG A 368 -18.42 18.99 -24.68
N ASN A 369 -17.48 18.60 -23.86
CA ASN A 369 -17.75 18.21 -22.48
C ASN A 369 -18.20 19.39 -21.62
N ALA A 370 -17.64 20.59 -21.83
CA ALA A 370 -18.07 21.81 -21.15
C ALA A 370 -19.52 22.16 -21.50
N LEU A 371 -19.87 22.12 -22.80
CA LEU A 371 -21.26 22.36 -23.26
C LEU A 371 -22.21 21.31 -22.71
N ARG A 372 -21.82 20.03 -22.74
CA ARG A 372 -22.61 18.94 -22.17
C ARG A 372 -22.84 19.12 -20.67
N ALA A 373 -21.79 19.44 -19.93
CA ALA A 373 -21.86 19.68 -18.48
C ALA A 373 -22.82 20.85 -18.17
N PHE A 374 -22.75 21.93 -18.95
CA PHE A 374 -23.65 23.08 -18.82
C PHE A 374 -25.10 22.69 -19.05
N VAL A 375 -25.42 21.99 -20.14
CA VAL A 375 -26.79 21.53 -20.46
C VAL A 375 -27.31 20.57 -19.40
N LEU A 376 -26.46 19.59 -18.94
CA LEU A 376 -26.86 18.67 -17.88
C LEU A 376 -27.05 19.36 -16.54
N GLY A 377 -26.23 20.38 -16.24
CA GLY A 377 -26.41 21.22 -15.05
C GLY A 377 -27.76 21.95 -15.05
N LEU A 378 -28.17 22.56 -16.19
CA LEU A 378 -29.45 23.20 -16.33
C LEU A 378 -30.63 22.22 -16.25
N SER A 379 -30.50 21.04 -16.85
CA SER A 379 -31.53 20.00 -16.84
C SER A 379 -31.54 19.14 -15.59
N LYS A 380 -30.66 19.41 -14.60
CA LYS A 380 -30.45 18.58 -13.40
C LYS A 380 -30.24 17.09 -13.73
N GLY A 381 -29.62 16.80 -14.88
CA GLY A 381 -29.32 15.44 -15.34
C GLY A 381 -30.50 14.68 -15.97
N TRP A 382 -31.66 15.28 -16.09
CA TRP A 382 -32.88 14.61 -16.63
C TRP A 382 -32.78 14.18 -18.11
N LEU A 383 -31.80 14.75 -18.82
CA LEU A 383 -31.56 14.43 -20.24
C LEU A 383 -30.55 13.29 -20.45
N GLU A 384 -30.03 12.70 -19.38
CA GLU A 384 -29.06 11.63 -19.45
C GLU A 384 -29.57 10.34 -18.80
N SER A 385 -29.38 9.22 -19.47
CA SER A 385 -29.58 7.91 -18.86
C SER A 385 -28.30 7.44 -18.17
N ALA A 386 -28.42 6.83 -16.99
CA ALA A 386 -27.27 6.19 -16.34
C ALA A 386 -26.64 5.14 -17.27
N PRO A 387 -25.31 5.06 -17.36
CA PRO A 387 -24.66 3.98 -18.12
C PRO A 387 -25.09 2.64 -17.51
N ARG A 388 -25.48 1.71 -18.38
CA ARG A 388 -25.89 0.35 -18.02
C ARG A 388 -24.68 -0.51 -17.69
#